data_280cb050ade2269202e682cc574b4e6e
#
_entry.id   280cb050ade2269202e682cc574b4e6e
#
_cell.length_a   1.000
_cell.length_b   1.000
_cell.length_c   1.000
_cell.angle_alpha   90.00
_cell.angle_beta   90.00
_cell.angle_gamma   90.00
#
_symmetry.space_group_name_H-M   'P 1'
#
loop_
_entity.id
_entity.type
_entity.pdbx_description
1 polymer ?
#
loop_
_entity_poly.entity_id
_entity_poly.type
_entity_poly.pdbx_seq_one_letter_code
_entity_poly.pdbx_strand_id
1 'polypeptide(L)'
;MLVQIKDIKIRKRVRKDLGNLEDLKDSLRTYGLLNPITLNGKYELIAGERRLQAAIQLGWTSIQANIIENISDVDQLEMEIEENNQRKEFTDDELLEGYKRLEKLRNPGFFYRVFLFFKKIFQKIADFFSSLKKKN
;
A
#
# COMPACT_ATOMS: atom_id res chain seq x y z
N MET A 1 19.47 -2.07 6.14
CA MET A 1 19.80 -1.53 7.48
C MET A 1 18.87 -2.17 8.51
N LEU A 2 19.42 -2.62 9.61
CA LEU A 2 18.64 -3.22 10.69
C LEU A 2 18.07 -2.13 11.59
N VAL A 3 16.77 -2.11 11.78
CA VAL A 3 16.06 -1.06 12.55
C VAL A 3 15.30 -1.71 13.71
N GLN A 4 15.32 -1.05 14.88
CA GLN A 4 14.53 -1.49 16.02
C GLN A 4 13.05 -1.26 15.74
N ILE A 5 12.23 -2.30 15.89
CA ILE A 5 10.79 -2.22 15.59
C ILE A 5 10.09 -1.14 16.44
N LYS A 6 10.53 -0.96 17.70
CA LYS A 6 9.98 0.07 18.59
C LYS A 6 10.13 1.50 18.07
N ASP A 7 11.11 1.73 17.19
CA ASP A 7 11.38 3.06 16.63
C ASP A 7 10.61 3.34 15.34
N ILE A 8 9.93 2.35 14.80
CA ILE A 8 9.15 2.46 13.56
C ILE A 8 7.81 3.09 13.85
N LYS A 9 7.46 4.12 13.06
CA LYS A 9 6.20 4.83 13.17
C LYS A 9 5.29 4.39 12.02
N ILE A 10 4.04 4.05 12.35
CA ILE A 10 3.04 3.70 11.35
C ILE A 10 2.07 4.85 11.25
N ARG A 11 2.05 5.51 10.08
CA ARG A 11 1.11 6.59 9.78
C ARG A 11 -0.25 5.98 9.43
N LYS A 12 -1.29 6.84 9.31
CA LYS A 12 -2.60 6.40 8.83
C LYS A 12 -2.45 5.73 7.46
N ARG A 13 -2.80 4.46 7.38
CA ARG A 13 -2.62 3.65 6.17
C ARG A 13 -3.92 3.61 5.37
N VAL A 14 -3.77 3.46 4.04
CA VAL A 14 -4.90 3.26 3.14
C VAL A 14 -5.52 1.89 3.37
N ARG A 15 -4.69 0.88 3.54
CA ARG A 15 -5.12 -0.48 3.79
C ARG A 15 -5.57 -0.64 5.24
N LYS A 16 -6.81 -1.10 5.43
CA LYS A 16 -7.44 -1.23 6.76
C LYS A 16 -7.37 -2.64 7.32
N ASP A 17 -7.37 -3.65 6.45
CA ASP A 17 -7.31 -5.05 6.83
C ASP A 17 -6.06 -5.69 6.24
N LEU A 18 -5.22 -6.25 7.10
CA LEU A 18 -3.99 -6.92 6.71
C LEU A 18 -4.22 -8.39 6.31
N GLY A 19 -5.42 -8.91 6.54
CA GLY A 19 -5.78 -10.28 6.23
C GLY A 19 -5.08 -11.28 7.14
N ASN A 20 -5.05 -12.55 6.70
CA ASN A 20 -4.39 -13.62 7.44
C ASN A 20 -2.88 -13.56 7.23
N LEU A 21 -2.13 -13.48 8.31
CA LEU A 21 -0.67 -13.39 8.30
C LEU A 21 0.04 -14.73 8.55
N GLU A 22 -0.70 -15.84 8.72
CA GLU A 22 -0.10 -17.10 9.12
C GLU A 22 0.91 -17.65 8.11
N ASP A 23 0.58 -17.64 6.82
CA ASP A 23 1.51 -18.08 5.77
C ASP A 23 2.75 -17.19 5.72
N LEU A 24 2.58 -15.90 5.88
CA LEU A 24 3.69 -14.95 5.91
C LEU A 24 4.57 -15.17 7.15
N LYS A 25 3.96 -15.41 8.31
CA LYS A 25 4.69 -15.73 9.54
C LYS A 25 5.51 -17.00 9.36
N ASP A 26 4.95 -18.04 8.75
CA ASP A 26 5.65 -19.29 8.48
C ASP A 26 6.84 -19.08 7.55
N SER A 27 6.67 -18.26 6.53
CA SER A 27 7.76 -17.88 5.62
C SER A 27 8.88 -17.13 6.37
N LEU A 28 8.53 -16.20 7.24
CA LEU A 28 9.51 -15.46 8.03
C LEU A 28 10.25 -16.37 9.02
N ARG A 29 9.58 -17.35 9.63
CA ARG A 29 10.23 -18.32 10.52
C ARG A 29 11.24 -19.18 9.76
N THR A 30 10.88 -19.60 8.53
CA THR A 30 11.68 -20.56 7.76
C THR A 30 12.85 -19.89 7.05
N TYR A 31 12.60 -18.77 6.37
CA TYR A 31 13.56 -18.12 5.48
C TYR A 31 14.06 -16.78 5.97
N GLY A 32 13.50 -16.25 7.05
CA GLY A 32 13.74 -14.88 7.47
C GLY A 32 13.05 -13.87 6.55
N LEU A 33 13.43 -12.61 6.67
CA LEU A 33 12.85 -11.54 5.86
C LEU A 33 13.60 -11.44 4.53
N LEU A 34 12.97 -11.92 3.45
CA LEU A 34 13.56 -11.91 2.12
C LEU A 34 13.53 -10.51 1.48
N ASN A 35 12.46 -9.75 1.73
CA ASN A 35 12.30 -8.40 1.20
C ASN A 35 12.22 -7.41 2.36
N PRO A 36 13.16 -6.46 2.48
CA PRO A 36 13.11 -5.46 3.54
C PRO A 36 11.87 -4.58 3.45
N ILE A 37 11.42 -4.08 4.58
CA ILE A 37 10.40 -3.03 4.62
C ILE A 37 11.02 -1.70 4.18
N THR A 38 10.19 -0.73 3.82
CA THR A 38 10.65 0.59 3.40
C THR A 38 10.19 1.66 4.38
N LEU A 39 11.13 2.45 4.86
CA LEU A 39 10.90 3.57 5.78
C LEU A 39 11.41 4.87 5.17
N ASN A 40 10.87 6.00 5.61
CA ASN A 40 11.45 7.30 5.30
C ASN A 40 12.55 7.67 6.31
N GLY A 41 13.18 8.83 6.16
CA GLY A 41 14.24 9.29 7.05
C GLY A 41 13.80 9.53 8.50
N LYS A 42 12.52 9.61 8.77
CA LYS A 42 11.93 9.75 10.11
C LYS A 42 11.48 8.41 10.69
N TYR A 43 11.83 7.29 10.06
CA TYR A 43 11.38 5.93 10.42
C TYR A 43 9.87 5.73 10.35
N GLU A 44 9.20 6.48 9.49
CA GLU A 44 7.81 6.24 9.18
C GLU A 44 7.71 5.16 8.11
N LEU A 45 6.78 4.21 8.30
CA LEU A 45 6.60 3.09 7.38
C LEU A 45 5.99 3.57 6.06
N ILE A 46 6.66 3.28 4.95
CA ILE A 46 6.17 3.54 3.60
C ILE A 46 5.55 2.26 3.03
N ALA A 47 6.26 1.14 3.11
CA ALA A 47 5.84 -0.13 2.53
C ALA A 47 6.26 -1.30 3.41
N GLY A 48 5.46 -2.36 3.41
CA GLY A 48 5.75 -3.59 4.13
C GLY A 48 5.00 -3.76 5.44
N GLU A 49 3.82 -3.18 5.61
CA GLU A 49 3.05 -3.27 6.86
C GLU A 49 2.73 -4.72 7.25
N ARG A 50 2.34 -5.58 6.29
CA ARG A 50 2.07 -7.00 6.58
C ARG A 50 3.31 -7.70 7.11
N ARG A 51 4.47 -7.46 6.49
CA ARG A 51 5.75 -8.04 6.94
C ARG A 51 6.12 -7.56 8.34
N LEU A 52 5.93 -6.26 8.60
CA LEU A 52 6.19 -5.68 9.91
C LEU A 52 5.27 -6.29 10.98
N GLN A 53 3.98 -6.39 10.71
CA GLN A 53 3.03 -6.97 11.65
C GLN A 53 3.30 -8.45 11.91
N ALA A 54 3.64 -9.22 10.88
CA ALA A 54 4.02 -10.62 11.04
C ALA A 54 5.28 -10.75 11.92
N ALA A 55 6.27 -9.91 11.72
CA ALA A 55 7.48 -9.88 12.53
C ALA A 55 7.17 -9.53 14.00
N ILE A 56 6.30 -8.56 14.24
CA ILE A 56 5.86 -8.20 15.59
C ILE A 56 5.18 -9.39 16.27
N GLN A 57 4.29 -10.07 15.56
CA GLN A 57 3.58 -11.25 16.10
C GLN A 57 4.54 -12.41 16.40
N LEU A 58 5.65 -12.51 15.67
CA LEU A 58 6.69 -13.50 15.92
C LEU A 58 7.62 -13.13 17.08
N GLY A 59 7.47 -11.93 17.65
CA GLY A 59 8.30 -11.46 18.74
C GLY A 59 9.66 -10.89 18.31
N TRP A 60 9.83 -10.52 17.04
CA TRP A 60 11.06 -9.89 16.57
C TRP A 60 11.22 -8.50 17.20
N THR A 61 12.46 -8.14 17.57
CA THR A 61 12.77 -6.83 18.12
C THR A 61 13.35 -5.88 17.07
N SER A 62 13.87 -6.42 15.98
CA SER A 62 14.46 -5.66 14.89
C SER A 62 14.07 -6.24 13.55
N ILE A 63 14.15 -5.42 12.50
CA ILE A 63 13.76 -5.82 11.15
C ILE A 63 14.64 -5.08 10.11
N GLN A 64 14.95 -5.75 9.00
CA GLN A 64 15.67 -5.12 7.90
C GLN A 64 14.78 -4.13 7.17
N ALA A 65 15.32 -2.94 6.92
CA ALA A 65 14.60 -1.85 6.27
C ALA A 65 15.50 -1.11 5.27
N ASN A 66 14.89 -0.65 4.20
CA ASN A 66 15.49 0.33 3.29
C ASN A 66 15.01 1.72 3.70
N ILE A 67 15.93 2.66 3.87
CA ILE A 67 15.61 4.03 4.25
C ILE A 67 15.65 4.89 2.99
N ILE A 68 14.53 5.55 2.69
CA ILE A 68 14.43 6.52 1.59
C ILE A 68 14.32 7.91 2.21
N GLU A 69 15.38 8.70 2.06
CA GLU A 69 15.42 10.06 2.59
C GLU A 69 14.84 11.06 1.60
N ASN A 70 14.40 12.21 2.12
CA ASN A 70 13.92 13.34 1.31
C ASN A 70 12.71 13.03 0.43
N ILE A 71 11.90 12.05 0.83
CA ILE A 71 10.68 11.74 0.11
C ILE A 71 9.53 12.65 0.59
N SER A 72 8.78 13.21 -0.36
CA SER A 72 7.62 14.05 -0.02
C SER A 72 6.43 13.20 0.46
N ASP A 73 5.49 13.82 1.18
CA ASP A 73 4.27 13.13 1.62
C ASP A 73 3.46 12.60 0.44
N VAL A 74 3.48 13.32 -0.68
CA VAL A 74 2.78 12.90 -1.91
C VAL A 74 3.42 11.64 -2.49
N ASP A 75 4.75 11.65 -2.65
CA ASP A 75 5.47 10.51 -3.20
C ASP A 75 5.35 9.29 -2.31
N GLN A 76 5.39 9.49 -0.99
CA GLN A 76 5.23 8.43 -0.02
C GLN A 76 3.84 7.78 -0.13
N LEU A 77 2.80 8.57 -0.27
CA LEU A 77 1.45 8.07 -0.43
C LEU A 77 1.25 7.37 -1.77
N GLU A 78 1.85 7.88 -2.84
CA GLU A 78 1.83 7.21 -4.15
C GLU A 78 2.49 5.83 -4.09
N MET A 79 3.65 5.72 -3.43
CA MET A 79 4.34 4.44 -3.25
C MET A 79 3.49 3.45 -2.45
N GLU A 80 2.82 3.92 -1.41
CA GLU A 80 1.91 3.08 -0.62
C GLU A 80 0.76 2.54 -1.47
N ILE A 81 0.12 3.40 -2.24
CA ILE A 81 -0.99 3.02 -3.10
C ILE A 81 -0.52 2.02 -4.17
N GLU A 82 0.60 2.30 -4.82
CA GLU A 82 1.14 1.44 -5.87
C GLU A 82 1.51 0.06 -5.34
N GLU A 83 2.16 -0.02 -4.19
CA GLU A 83 2.51 -1.30 -3.57
C GLU A 83 1.26 -2.15 -3.30
N ASN A 84 0.25 -1.56 -2.68
CA ASN A 84 -0.97 -2.29 -2.35
C ASN A 84 -1.78 -2.66 -3.60
N ASN A 85 -1.79 -1.79 -4.61
CA ASN A 85 -2.48 -2.05 -5.88
C ASN A 85 -1.86 -3.23 -6.63
N GLN A 86 -0.54 -3.33 -6.64
CA GLN A 86 0.18 -4.46 -7.27
C GLN A 86 -0.20 -5.80 -6.64
N ARG A 87 -0.58 -5.82 -5.37
CA ARG A 87 -0.98 -7.03 -4.66
C ARG A 87 -2.44 -7.42 -4.87
N LYS A 88 -3.21 -6.59 -5.54
CA LYS A 88 -4.67 -6.76 -5.76
C LYS A 88 -5.46 -6.93 -4.45
N GLU A 89 -4.99 -6.30 -3.38
CA GLU A 89 -5.57 -6.45 -2.04
C GLU A 89 -6.35 -5.24 -1.57
N PHE A 90 -6.38 -4.16 -2.36
CA PHE A 90 -7.22 -3.01 -2.06
C PHE A 90 -8.68 -3.32 -2.36
N THR A 91 -9.55 -2.98 -1.42
CA THR A 91 -10.97 -2.83 -1.71
C THR A 91 -11.18 -1.53 -2.49
N ASP A 92 -12.31 -1.41 -3.19
CA ASP A 92 -12.63 -0.19 -3.94
C ASP A 92 -12.67 1.03 -3.02
N ASP A 93 -13.21 0.87 -1.80
CA ASP A 93 -13.27 1.94 -0.80
C ASP A 93 -11.89 2.38 -0.34
N GLU A 94 -10.98 1.43 -0.10
CA GLU A 94 -9.62 1.73 0.31
C GLU A 94 -8.85 2.47 -0.79
N LEU A 95 -9.02 2.05 -2.04
CA LEU A 95 -8.42 2.70 -3.19
C LEU A 95 -8.92 4.14 -3.33
N LEU A 96 -10.23 4.33 -3.20
CA LEU A 96 -10.85 5.66 -3.27
C LEU A 96 -10.33 6.57 -2.15
N GLU A 97 -10.21 6.05 -0.93
CA GLU A 97 -9.65 6.81 0.20
C GLU A 97 -8.21 7.22 -0.07
N GLY A 98 -7.39 6.33 -0.64
CA GLY A 98 -6.02 6.63 -1.01
C GLY A 98 -5.93 7.78 -2.01
N TYR A 99 -6.74 7.75 -3.06
CA TYR A 99 -6.76 8.82 -4.05
C TYR A 99 -7.30 10.14 -3.50
N LYS A 100 -8.27 10.11 -2.59
CA LYS A 100 -8.74 11.32 -1.90
C LYS A 100 -7.64 11.96 -1.04
N ARG A 101 -6.79 11.15 -0.41
CA ARG A 101 -5.65 11.65 0.35
C ARG A 101 -4.61 12.30 -0.57
N LEU A 102 -4.35 11.73 -1.73
CA LEU A 102 -3.47 12.32 -2.74
C LEU A 102 -4.02 13.67 -3.23
N GLU A 103 -5.32 13.74 -3.44
CA GLU A 103 -5.98 14.99 -3.85
C GLU A 103 -5.73 16.12 -2.87
N LYS A 104 -5.81 15.84 -1.57
CA LYS A 104 -5.57 16.84 -0.53
C LYS A 104 -4.12 17.35 -0.51
N LEU A 105 -3.18 16.53 -0.97
CA LEU A 105 -1.75 16.85 -0.97
C LEU A 105 -1.30 17.50 -2.28
N ARG A 106 -2.10 17.43 -3.33
CA ARG A 106 -1.80 18.00 -4.64
C ARG A 106 -2.78 19.11 -4.98
N ASN A 107 -2.43 19.91 -6.01
CA ASN A 107 -3.31 20.97 -6.49
C ASN A 107 -4.54 20.39 -7.22
N PRO A 108 -5.59 21.21 -7.46
CA PRO A 108 -6.85 20.75 -8.07
C PRO A 108 -6.74 20.04 -9.42
N GLY A 109 -5.66 20.31 -10.19
CA GLY A 109 -5.44 19.63 -11.48
C GLY A 109 -5.20 18.13 -11.35
N PHE A 110 -4.67 17.67 -10.22
CA PHE A 110 -4.47 16.25 -9.99
C PHE A 110 -5.79 15.50 -9.79
N PHE A 111 -6.74 16.08 -9.08
CA PHE A 111 -8.06 15.50 -8.89
C PHE A 111 -8.76 15.21 -10.22
N TYR A 112 -8.65 16.13 -11.18
CA TYR A 112 -9.22 15.94 -12.51
C TYR A 112 -8.61 14.72 -13.20
N ARG A 113 -7.29 14.51 -13.07
CA ARG A 113 -6.61 13.34 -13.66
C ARG A 113 -7.09 12.03 -13.02
N VAL A 114 -7.25 11.99 -11.71
CA VAL A 114 -7.75 10.82 -10.99
C VAL A 114 -9.19 10.54 -11.42
N PHE A 115 -10.02 11.56 -11.53
CA PHE A 115 -11.38 11.43 -12.02
C PHE A 115 -11.43 10.82 -13.43
N LEU A 116 -10.59 11.29 -14.34
CA LEU A 116 -10.50 10.73 -15.69
C LEU A 116 -10.06 9.29 -15.71
N PHE A 117 -9.12 8.92 -14.84
CA PHE A 117 -8.66 7.54 -14.71
C PHE A 117 -9.79 6.61 -14.29
N PHE A 118 -10.55 6.96 -13.25
CA PHE A 118 -11.70 6.20 -12.82
C PHE A 118 -12.80 6.13 -13.87
N LYS A 119 -13.05 7.24 -14.56
CA LYS A 119 -14.02 7.29 -15.65
C LYS A 119 -13.68 6.28 -16.75
N LYS A 120 -12.39 6.16 -17.10
CA LYS A 120 -11.94 5.17 -18.10
C LYS A 120 -12.16 3.74 -17.62
N ILE A 121 -11.90 3.45 -16.35
CA ILE A 121 -12.11 2.12 -15.77
C ILE A 121 -13.61 1.78 -15.78
N PHE A 122 -14.45 2.68 -15.32
CA PHE A 122 -15.90 2.47 -15.33
C PHE A 122 -16.45 2.31 -16.74
N GLN A 123 -15.92 3.05 -17.72
CA GLN A 123 -16.31 2.92 -19.11
C GLN A 123 -15.95 1.54 -19.66
N LYS A 124 -14.78 1.02 -19.36
CA LYS A 124 -14.38 -0.33 -19.77
C LYS A 124 -15.28 -1.40 -19.16
N ILE A 125 -15.65 -1.27 -17.91
CA ILE A 125 -16.54 -2.18 -17.23
C ILE A 125 -17.94 -2.12 -17.87
N ALA A 126 -18.46 -0.93 -18.14
CA ALA A 126 -19.74 -0.74 -18.79
C ALA A 126 -19.75 -1.35 -20.20
N ASP A 127 -18.69 -1.15 -20.98
CA ASP A 127 -18.55 -1.73 -22.32
C ASP A 127 -18.49 -3.24 -22.27
N PHE A 128 -17.81 -3.82 -21.27
CA PHE A 128 -17.76 -5.26 -21.06
C PHE A 128 -19.14 -5.83 -20.78
N PHE A 129 -19.93 -5.22 -19.89
CA PHE A 129 -21.28 -5.66 -19.59
C PHE A 129 -22.23 -5.49 -20.79
N SER A 130 -22.08 -4.41 -21.56
CA SER A 130 -22.84 -4.21 -22.79
C SER A 130 -22.54 -5.27 -23.84
N SER A 131 -21.27 -5.66 -23.95
CA SER A 131 -20.82 -6.75 -24.82
C SER A 131 -21.44 -8.10 -24.44
N LEU A 132 -21.55 -8.38 -23.14
CA LEU A 132 -22.20 -9.61 -22.66
C LEU A 132 -23.69 -9.64 -22.98
N LYS A 133 -24.40 -8.50 -22.88
CA LYS A 133 -25.83 -8.41 -23.22
C LYS A 133 -26.11 -8.62 -24.72
N LYS A 134 -25.15 -8.24 -25.59
CA LYS A 134 -25.30 -8.41 -27.04
C LYS A 134 -25.11 -9.85 -27.51
N LYS A 135 -24.49 -10.71 -26.70
CA LYS A 135 -24.29 -12.13 -27.06
C LYS A 135 -25.44 -13.05 -26.64
N ASN A 136 -26.38 -12.53 -25.91
CA ASN A 136 -27.60 -13.22 -25.51
C ASN A 136 -28.80 -12.65 -26.26
#